data_2b1f77e10c0753ac62e3cecac74bf222
#
_entry.id   2b1f77e10c0753ac62e3cecac74bf222
#
_cell.length_a   1.000
_cell.length_b   1.000
_cell.length_c   1.000
_cell.angle_alpha   90.00
_cell.angle_beta   90.00
_cell.angle_gamma   90.00
#
_symmetry.space_group_name_H-M   'P 1'
#
loop_
_entity.id
_entity.type
_entity.pdbx_description
1 polymer ?
#
loop_
_entity_poly.entity_id
_entity_poly.type
_entity_poly.pdbx_seq_one_letter_code
_entity_poly.pdbx_strand_id
1 'polypeptide(L)'
;MKIHSTYMGMELNSPIVVSACTLSEKTDNIVRMEDNGAGAVVLYSLFEEQIRKEEAGYKNIMSGTSNAFAEALDYFPDLDDYHVGTDEYLENIRKAKERVKIPVIASLNGITNEGWIDYSKLMEQAGAD
;
A
#
# COMPACT_ATOMS: atom_id res chain seq x y z
N MET A 1 28.73 17.04 9.03
CA MET A 1 27.78 18.09 8.65
C MET A 1 26.41 17.44 8.53
N LYS A 2 25.42 17.83 9.34
CA LYS A 2 24.07 17.32 9.21
C LYS A 2 23.34 18.20 8.19
N ILE A 3 22.94 17.62 7.07
CA ILE A 3 22.21 18.31 6.01
C ILE A 3 20.72 18.02 6.26
N HIS A 4 20.04 18.95 6.92
CA HIS A 4 18.60 18.88 7.10
C HIS A 4 17.92 19.46 5.84
N SER A 5 16.80 18.89 5.45
CA SER A 5 15.96 19.41 4.38
C SER A 5 14.48 19.30 4.78
N THR A 6 13.63 19.99 4.06
CA THR A 6 12.16 19.91 4.27
C THR A 6 11.51 19.47 2.97
N TYR A 7 10.63 18.48 3.05
CA TYR A 7 9.87 17.98 1.91
C TYR A 7 8.43 17.73 2.33
N MET A 8 7.46 18.25 1.60
CA MET A 8 6.01 18.12 1.89
C MET A 8 5.63 18.52 3.33
N GLY A 9 6.34 19.49 3.92
CA GLY A 9 6.12 19.91 5.31
C GLY A 9 6.81 19.04 6.37
N MET A 10 7.47 17.97 5.98
CA MET A 10 8.21 17.08 6.88
C MET A 10 9.68 17.50 6.95
N GLU A 11 10.25 17.52 8.16
CA GLU A 11 11.69 17.71 8.33
C GLU A 11 12.42 16.39 8.12
N LEU A 12 13.39 16.40 7.20
CA LEU A 12 14.19 15.23 6.86
C LEU A 12 15.62 15.36 7.42
N ASN A 13 16.13 14.29 8.01
CA ASN A 13 17.51 14.21 8.49
C ASN A 13 18.55 14.12 7.35
N SER A 14 18.10 13.84 6.13
CA SER A 14 18.90 13.73 4.91
C SER A 14 18.05 14.22 3.72
N PRO A 15 18.67 14.87 2.72
CA PRO A 15 17.94 15.30 1.52
C PRO A 15 17.65 14.14 0.55
N ILE A 16 18.08 12.91 0.86
CA ILE A 16 17.90 11.75 -0.01
C ILE A 16 16.55 11.11 0.31
N VAL A 17 15.64 11.14 -0.66
CA VAL A 17 14.35 10.46 -0.61
C VAL A 17 14.37 9.29 -1.60
N VAL A 18 14.11 8.09 -1.11
CA VAL A 18 14.00 6.91 -1.97
C VAL A 18 12.67 6.98 -2.72
N SER A 19 12.74 6.93 -4.04
CA SER A 19 11.55 6.97 -4.91
C SER A 19 10.78 5.64 -4.88
N ALA A 20 9.50 5.69 -5.32
CA ALA A 20 8.65 4.52 -5.44
C ALA A 20 9.29 3.44 -6.31
N CYS A 21 9.52 2.27 -5.73
CA CYS A 21 10.08 1.11 -6.41
C CYS A 21 9.70 -0.19 -5.68
N THR A 22 9.82 -1.31 -6.36
CA THR A 22 9.48 -2.64 -5.82
C THR A 22 10.36 -3.08 -4.63
N LEU A 23 11.52 -2.44 -4.42
CA LEU A 23 12.35 -2.73 -3.24
C LEU A 23 11.62 -2.43 -1.94
N SER A 24 10.71 -1.44 -1.93
CA SER A 24 9.93 -1.06 -0.75
C SER A 24 8.77 -2.01 -0.41
N GLU A 25 8.52 -3.05 -1.21
CA GLU A 25 7.58 -4.12 -0.88
C GLU A 25 7.99 -4.90 0.38
N LYS A 26 9.31 -4.97 0.62
CA LYS A 26 9.86 -5.67 1.79
C LYS A 26 10.29 -4.67 2.85
N THR A 27 9.69 -4.76 4.02
CA THR A 27 10.01 -3.90 5.17
C THR A 27 11.49 -3.93 5.54
N ASP A 28 12.18 -5.08 5.39
CA ASP A 28 13.62 -5.18 5.65
C ASP A 28 14.46 -4.29 4.71
N ASN A 29 14.02 -4.10 3.48
CA ASN A 29 14.70 -3.18 2.56
C ASN A 29 14.47 -1.73 3.00
N ILE A 30 13.30 -1.39 3.51
CA ILE A 30 13.00 -0.03 4.03
C ILE A 30 13.91 0.28 5.21
N VAL A 31 14.13 -0.66 6.12
CA VAL A 31 15.11 -0.52 7.22
C VAL A 31 16.52 -0.29 6.68
N ARG A 32 16.94 -1.06 5.67
CA ARG A 32 18.25 -0.86 5.03
C ARG A 32 18.39 0.51 4.36
N MET A 33 17.30 1.06 3.78
CA MET A 33 17.31 2.41 3.21
C MET A 33 17.57 3.45 4.29
N GLU A 34 16.92 3.36 5.45
CA GLU A 34 17.17 4.22 6.61
C GLU A 34 18.61 4.07 7.11
N ASP A 35 19.09 2.84 7.30
CA ASP A 35 20.45 2.55 7.78
C ASP A 35 21.54 3.13 6.85
N ASN A 36 21.24 3.23 5.54
CA ASN A 36 22.13 3.83 4.55
C ASN A 36 21.92 5.34 4.35
N GLY A 37 21.13 5.98 5.20
CA GLY A 37 21.03 7.44 5.27
C GLY A 37 19.91 8.05 4.43
N ALA A 38 18.90 7.28 4.03
CA ALA A 38 17.69 7.85 3.45
C ALA A 38 16.97 8.75 4.47
N GLY A 39 16.52 9.92 4.04
CA GLY A 39 15.75 10.86 4.87
C GLY A 39 14.25 10.58 4.83
N ALA A 40 13.76 9.91 3.80
CA ALA A 40 12.40 9.42 3.65
C ALA A 40 12.34 8.29 2.61
N VAL A 41 11.27 7.52 2.62
CA VAL A 41 11.00 6.50 1.60
C VAL A 41 9.61 6.68 1.03
N VAL A 42 9.49 6.63 -0.30
CA VAL A 42 8.22 6.50 -1.00
C VAL A 42 8.00 5.03 -1.31
N LEU A 43 6.89 4.48 -0.86
CA LEU A 43 6.55 3.08 -1.09
C LEU A 43 6.22 2.84 -2.57
N TYR A 44 6.29 1.58 -3.01
CA TYR A 44 5.79 1.18 -4.32
C TYR A 44 4.34 1.64 -4.51
N SER A 45 3.95 1.88 -5.76
CA SER A 45 2.63 2.45 -6.02
C SER A 45 1.53 1.41 -5.94
N LEU A 46 0.44 1.76 -5.26
CA LEU A 46 -0.82 1.04 -5.33
C LEU A 46 -1.60 1.53 -6.56
N PHE A 47 -2.04 0.60 -7.40
CA PHE A 47 -2.78 0.89 -8.62
C PHE A 47 -4.24 0.46 -8.47
N GLU A 48 -5.16 1.41 -8.46
CA GLU A 48 -6.61 1.14 -8.40
C GLU A 48 -7.07 0.24 -9.55
N GLU A 49 -6.51 0.43 -10.75
CA GLU A 49 -6.85 -0.40 -11.91
C GLU A 49 -6.51 -1.88 -11.70
N GLN A 50 -5.39 -2.16 -11.07
CA GLN A 50 -4.97 -3.53 -10.78
C GLN A 50 -5.89 -4.17 -9.75
N ILE A 51 -6.23 -3.46 -8.68
CA ILE A 51 -7.15 -3.93 -7.64
C ILE A 51 -8.49 -4.30 -8.25
N ARG A 52 -9.07 -3.42 -9.07
CA ARG A 52 -10.35 -3.66 -9.74
C ARG A 52 -10.32 -4.85 -10.70
N LYS A 53 -9.19 -5.08 -11.38
CA LYS A 53 -9.03 -6.26 -12.25
C LYS A 53 -8.96 -7.55 -11.44
N GLU A 54 -8.28 -7.54 -10.31
CA GLU A 54 -8.20 -8.68 -9.41
C GLU A 54 -9.58 -9.00 -8.80
N GLU A 55 -10.31 -8.00 -8.31
CA GLU A 55 -11.68 -8.15 -7.81
C GLU A 55 -12.64 -8.70 -8.89
N ALA A 56 -12.56 -8.18 -10.11
CA ALA A 56 -13.37 -8.66 -11.22
C ALA A 56 -13.00 -10.11 -11.61
N GLY A 57 -11.72 -10.46 -11.56
CA GLY A 57 -11.25 -11.82 -11.79
C GLY A 57 -11.80 -12.81 -10.77
N TYR A 58 -11.78 -12.45 -9.49
CA TYR A 58 -12.36 -13.25 -8.40
C TYR A 58 -13.87 -13.42 -8.57
N LYS A 59 -14.61 -12.35 -8.84
CA LYS A 59 -16.07 -12.40 -9.08
C LYS A 59 -16.42 -13.34 -10.24
N ASN A 60 -15.64 -13.34 -11.30
CA ASN A 60 -15.86 -14.24 -12.44
C ASN A 60 -15.57 -15.72 -12.12
N ILE A 61 -14.53 -16.00 -11.34
CA ILE A 61 -14.20 -17.38 -10.91
C ILE A 61 -15.32 -17.90 -10.00
N MET A 62 -15.77 -17.08 -9.04
CA MET A 62 -16.83 -17.47 -8.11
C MET A 62 -18.18 -17.66 -8.78
N SER A 63 -18.57 -16.78 -9.72
CA SER A 63 -19.83 -16.95 -10.47
C SER A 63 -19.81 -18.18 -11.38
N GLY A 64 -18.64 -18.57 -11.90
CA GLY A 64 -18.45 -19.79 -12.67
C GLY A 64 -18.56 -21.06 -11.82
N THR A 65 -18.13 -20.98 -10.54
CA THR A 65 -18.13 -22.15 -9.63
C THR A 65 -19.46 -22.31 -8.90
N SER A 66 -20.21 -21.22 -8.65
CA SER A 66 -21.51 -21.25 -7.97
C SER A 66 -22.60 -21.98 -8.77
N ASN A 67 -22.44 -22.07 -10.10
CA ASN A 67 -23.34 -22.86 -10.95
C ASN A 67 -23.07 -24.38 -10.91
N ALA A 68 -21.97 -24.82 -10.30
CA ALA A 68 -21.61 -26.21 -10.24
C ALA A 68 -22.03 -26.93 -8.95
N PHE A 69 -22.18 -26.22 -7.82
CA PHE A 69 -22.56 -26.81 -6.53
C PHE A 69 -23.33 -25.82 -5.67
N ALA A 70 -24.63 -26.09 -5.44
CA ALA A 70 -25.53 -25.26 -4.62
C ALA A 70 -25.13 -25.23 -3.13
N GLU A 71 -24.30 -26.15 -2.65
CA GLU A 71 -23.82 -26.22 -1.26
C GLU A 71 -22.54 -25.40 -1.00
N ALA A 72 -21.91 -24.84 -2.05
CA ALA A 72 -20.66 -24.09 -1.92
C ALA A 72 -20.87 -22.62 -1.50
N LEU A 73 -22.11 -22.14 -1.48
CA LEU A 73 -22.44 -20.74 -1.19
C LEU A 73 -22.18 -20.33 0.28
N ASP A 74 -22.10 -21.30 1.18
CA ASP A 74 -21.96 -21.05 2.63
C ASP A 74 -20.50 -21.10 3.13
N TYR A 75 -19.54 -21.38 2.23
CA TYR A 75 -18.13 -21.59 2.60
C TYR A 75 -17.19 -20.46 2.21
N PHE A 76 -17.67 -19.46 1.47
CA PHE A 76 -16.83 -18.35 1.02
C PHE A 76 -17.23 -17.06 1.73
N PRO A 77 -16.25 -16.30 2.28
CA PRO A 77 -16.52 -15.01 2.89
C PRO A 77 -17.09 -14.04 1.85
N ASP A 78 -17.93 -13.11 2.32
CA ASP A 78 -18.49 -12.04 1.49
C ASP A 78 -17.39 -11.31 0.73
N LEU A 79 -17.53 -11.23 -0.59
CA LEU A 79 -16.53 -10.65 -1.50
C LEU A 79 -16.39 -9.13 -1.40
N ASP A 80 -17.31 -8.47 -0.70
CA ASP A 80 -17.27 -7.01 -0.52
C ASP A 80 -16.14 -6.58 0.45
N ASP A 81 -15.61 -7.51 1.25
CA ASP A 81 -14.50 -7.27 2.20
C ASP A 81 -13.12 -7.77 1.70
N TYR A 82 -13.02 -8.31 0.47
CA TYR A 82 -11.78 -8.92 0.02
C TYR A 82 -10.93 -7.97 -0.84
N HIS A 83 -10.09 -7.18 -0.18
CA HIS A 83 -9.15 -6.22 -0.79
C HIS A 83 -7.70 -6.72 -0.74
N VAL A 84 -7.40 -7.89 -1.33
CA VAL A 84 -6.09 -8.56 -1.18
C VAL A 84 -4.90 -7.64 -1.39
N GLY A 85 -4.87 -6.90 -2.48
CA GLY A 85 -3.75 -6.00 -2.79
C GLY A 85 -3.71 -4.77 -1.88
N THR A 86 -4.87 -4.25 -1.50
CA THR A 86 -4.98 -3.08 -0.63
C THR A 86 -4.59 -3.40 0.80
N ASP A 87 -5.07 -4.50 1.35
CA ASP A 87 -4.76 -4.90 2.74
C ASP A 87 -3.28 -5.19 2.93
N GLU A 88 -2.64 -5.85 1.96
CA GLU A 88 -1.20 -6.10 1.98
C GLU A 88 -0.40 -4.79 1.96
N TYR A 89 -0.82 -3.83 1.13
CA TYR A 89 -0.19 -2.52 1.04
C TYR A 89 -0.31 -1.73 2.36
N LEU A 90 -1.52 -1.70 2.96
CA LEU A 90 -1.77 -1.03 4.23
C LEU A 90 -0.98 -1.68 5.38
N GLU A 91 -0.88 -3.00 5.38
CA GLU A 91 -0.08 -3.73 6.36
C GLU A 91 1.42 -3.45 6.19
N ASN A 92 1.90 -3.29 4.96
CA ASN A 92 3.29 -2.88 4.70
C ASN A 92 3.57 -1.47 5.24
N ILE A 93 2.62 -0.53 5.11
CA ILE A 93 2.73 0.80 5.74
C ILE A 93 2.90 0.66 7.25
N ARG A 94 2.01 -0.08 7.93
CA ARG A 94 2.06 -0.28 9.39
C ARG A 94 3.40 -0.86 9.84
N LYS A 95 3.83 -1.95 9.20
CA LYS A 95 5.11 -2.61 9.50
C LYS A 95 6.32 -1.71 9.26
N ALA A 96 6.29 -0.91 8.21
CA ALA A 96 7.35 0.06 7.94
C ALA A 96 7.41 1.11 9.06
N LYS A 97 6.26 1.71 9.40
CA LYS A 97 6.17 2.74 10.46
C LYS A 97 6.60 2.23 11.84
N GLU A 98 6.40 0.95 12.13
CA GLU A 98 6.88 0.35 13.39
C GLU A 98 8.41 0.18 13.43
N ARG A 99 9.07 0.04 12.27
CA ARG A 99 10.48 -0.34 12.18
C ARG A 99 11.42 0.78 11.82
N VAL A 100 10.94 1.85 11.18
CA VAL A 100 11.77 3.01 10.78
C VAL A 100 11.26 4.30 11.41
N LYS A 101 12.16 5.27 11.54
CA LYS A 101 11.89 6.61 12.09
C LYS A 101 11.76 7.67 11.00
N ILE A 102 12.23 7.36 9.79
CA ILE A 102 12.09 8.25 8.64
C ILE A 102 10.63 8.25 8.15
N PRO A 103 10.18 9.35 7.54
CA PRO A 103 8.87 9.40 6.90
C PRO A 103 8.67 8.27 5.88
N VAL A 104 7.48 7.67 5.94
CA VAL A 104 7.01 6.63 5.01
C VAL A 104 5.85 7.21 4.20
N ILE A 105 6.12 7.52 2.94
CA ILE A 105 5.20 8.18 2.03
C ILE A 105 4.51 7.13 1.17
N ALA A 106 3.20 7.05 1.23
CA ALA A 106 2.43 6.17 0.35
C ALA A 106 2.36 6.72 -1.08
N SER A 107 2.24 5.84 -2.06
CA SER A 107 2.09 6.19 -3.46
C SER A 107 0.84 5.55 -4.04
N LEU A 108 -0.05 6.36 -4.60
CA LEU A 108 -1.34 5.93 -5.14
C LEU A 108 -1.47 6.36 -6.60
N ASN A 109 -1.94 5.45 -7.44
CA ASN A 109 -2.41 5.72 -8.80
C ASN A 109 -3.91 5.38 -8.87
N GLY A 110 -4.74 6.36 -8.55
CA GLY A 110 -6.19 6.26 -8.66
C GLY A 110 -6.67 6.57 -10.08
N ILE A 111 -7.79 5.98 -10.48
CA ILE A 111 -8.47 6.24 -11.76
C ILE A 111 -9.86 6.86 -11.56
N THR A 112 -10.40 6.80 -10.34
CA THR A 112 -11.70 7.40 -10.00
C THR A 112 -11.56 8.40 -8.86
N ASN A 113 -12.48 9.37 -8.79
CA ASN A 113 -12.50 10.34 -7.70
C ASN A 113 -12.73 9.67 -6.34
N GLU A 114 -13.58 8.65 -6.30
CA GLU A 114 -13.87 7.86 -5.10
C GLU A 114 -12.64 7.07 -4.67
N GLY A 115 -11.96 6.40 -5.61
CA GLY A 115 -10.73 5.66 -5.34
C GLY A 115 -9.62 6.55 -4.77
N TRP A 116 -9.42 7.78 -5.30
CA TRP A 116 -8.48 8.74 -4.73
C TRP A 116 -8.79 9.08 -3.27
N ILE A 117 -10.06 9.32 -2.95
CA ILE A 117 -10.48 9.72 -1.60
C ILE A 117 -10.37 8.54 -0.63
N ASP A 118 -10.89 7.39 -1.00
CA ASP A 118 -11.00 6.24 -0.10
C ASP A 118 -9.64 5.61 0.17
N TYR A 119 -8.83 5.37 -0.86
CA TYR A 119 -7.49 4.81 -0.66
C TYR A 119 -6.56 5.76 0.08
N SER A 120 -6.64 7.09 -0.15
CA SER A 120 -5.82 8.05 0.60
C SER A 120 -6.17 8.07 2.09
N LYS A 121 -7.45 7.98 2.44
CA LYS A 121 -7.88 7.85 3.85
C LYS A 121 -7.37 6.57 4.51
N LEU A 122 -7.45 5.44 3.79
CA LEU A 122 -6.94 4.16 4.29
C LEU A 122 -5.42 4.21 4.53
N MET A 123 -4.67 4.83 3.63
CA MET A 123 -3.22 5.01 3.77
C MET A 123 -2.87 5.91 4.97
N GLU A 124 -3.60 7.02 5.16
CA GLU A 124 -3.46 7.88 6.33
C GLU A 124 -3.76 7.11 7.62
N GLN A 125 -4.85 6.34 7.66
CA GLN A 125 -5.21 5.50 8.82
C GLN A 125 -4.19 4.39 9.09
N ALA A 126 -3.51 3.89 8.08
CA ALA A 126 -2.42 2.94 8.23
C ALA A 126 -1.13 3.58 8.79
N GLY A 127 -1.05 4.92 8.81
CA GLY A 127 0.05 5.68 9.39
C GLY A 127 1.05 6.22 8.37
N ALA A 128 0.70 6.31 7.09
CA ALA A 128 1.53 7.02 6.10
C ALA A 128 1.64 8.50 6.45
N ASP A 129 2.83 9.09 6.18
CA ASP A 129 3.14 10.50 6.44
C ASP A 129 2.74 11.41 5.28
#